data_efa6846149eba66553b60bf882e2e657
#
_entry.id   efa6846149eba66553b60bf882e2e657
#
_cell.length_a   1.000
_cell.length_b   1.000
_cell.length_c   1.000
_cell.angle_alpha   90.00
_cell.angle_beta   90.00
_cell.angle_gamma   90.00
#
_symmetry.space_group_name_H-M   'P 1'
#
loop_
_entity.id
_entity.type
_entity.pdbx_description
1 polymer ?
#
loop_
_entity_poly.entity_id
_entity_poly.type
_entity_poly.pdbx_seq_one_letter_code
_entity_poly.pdbx_strand_id
1 'polypeptide(L)'
;TQPHAFRLRGEGGAVEPAALAQGTVIEVANLYFNTPARRKFLKSESTEYAHCDEVLRRMALARPDVAFSIGHNSSQKRRLASADFSRRAREIIGDDFFPQARALDESAGTLRLSGLAALPAYSRAGRDEQYFFVNGRFVRDKLLSHAARQAWADILHGARHPAYVLFLELDPAGVDVNVHPAKTEVRFRDAQGIHR
;
A
#
# COMPACT_ATOMS: atom_id res chain seq x y z
N THR A 1 -22.25 21.19 -6.56
CA THR A 1 -21.79 20.59 -7.84
C THR A 1 -21.75 21.70 -8.89
N GLN A 2 -20.63 21.88 -9.56
CA GLN A 2 -20.49 22.83 -10.67
C GLN A 2 -21.11 22.24 -11.91
N PRO A 3 -21.82 23.02 -12.74
CA PRO A 3 -22.48 22.52 -13.95
C PRO A 3 -21.51 22.12 -15.06
N HIS A 4 -20.23 22.51 -14.95
CA HIS A 4 -19.19 22.26 -15.95
C HIS A 4 -17.92 21.73 -15.30
N ALA A 5 -17.17 20.89 -16.04
CA ALA A 5 -15.81 20.56 -15.70
C ALA A 5 -14.85 21.69 -16.10
N PHE A 6 -13.71 21.73 -15.47
CA PHE A 6 -12.64 22.69 -15.76
C PHE A 6 -11.33 21.94 -16.04
N ARG A 7 -10.53 22.52 -16.94
CA ARG A 7 -9.19 22.04 -17.28
C ARG A 7 -8.17 23.09 -16.90
N LEU A 8 -7.11 22.64 -16.25
CA LEU A 8 -5.90 23.43 -15.99
C LEU A 8 -4.72 22.73 -16.67
N ARG A 9 -3.89 23.47 -17.42
CA ARG A 9 -2.70 22.96 -18.08
C ARG A 9 -1.46 23.69 -17.58
N GLY A 10 -0.42 22.93 -17.14
CA GLY A 10 0.86 23.46 -16.73
C GLY A 10 0.81 24.32 -15.47
N GLU A 11 1.93 24.95 -15.16
CA GLU A 11 2.05 25.88 -14.03
C GLU A 11 1.47 27.24 -14.41
N GLY A 12 0.44 27.68 -13.68
CA GLY A 12 -0.16 29.01 -13.87
C GLY A 12 -1.01 29.16 -15.14
N GLY A 13 -1.40 28.08 -15.79
CA GLY A 13 -2.29 28.10 -16.93
C GLY A 13 -3.66 28.67 -16.60
N ALA A 14 -4.36 29.24 -17.58
CA ALA A 14 -5.73 29.68 -17.43
C ALA A 14 -6.65 28.47 -17.20
N VAL A 15 -7.65 28.65 -16.35
CA VAL A 15 -8.70 27.66 -16.15
C VAL A 15 -9.67 27.75 -17.32
N GLU A 16 -9.81 26.66 -18.07
CA GLU A 16 -10.68 26.56 -19.23
C GLU A 16 -11.88 25.65 -18.98
N PRO A 17 -13.07 25.94 -19.50
CA PRO A 17 -14.17 25.00 -19.47
C PRO A 17 -13.80 23.69 -20.18
N ALA A 18 -14.26 22.57 -19.65
CA ALA A 18 -14.02 21.25 -20.21
C ALA A 18 -15.25 20.35 -20.09
N ALA A 19 -15.29 19.32 -20.91
CA ALA A 19 -16.31 18.27 -20.82
C ALA A 19 -15.71 17.08 -20.07
N LEU A 20 -16.26 16.76 -18.90
CA LEU A 20 -15.92 15.59 -18.11
C LEU A 20 -17.16 15.14 -17.34
N ALA A 21 -17.37 13.85 -17.25
CA ALA A 21 -18.31 13.28 -16.29
C ALA A 21 -17.84 13.56 -14.86
N GLN A 22 -18.65 13.23 -13.88
CA GLN A 22 -18.28 13.40 -12.48
C GLN A 22 -16.93 12.70 -12.19
N GLY A 23 -15.98 13.46 -11.62
CA GLY A 23 -14.67 12.92 -11.25
C GLY A 23 -13.53 13.90 -11.54
N THR A 24 -12.31 13.38 -11.50
CA THR A 24 -11.07 14.11 -11.76
C THR A 24 -10.16 13.30 -12.67
N VAL A 25 -9.60 13.93 -13.69
CA VAL A 25 -8.56 13.34 -14.55
C VAL A 25 -7.28 14.12 -14.32
N ILE A 26 -6.19 13.40 -14.04
CA ILE A 26 -4.85 13.96 -13.92
C ILE A 26 -3.99 13.30 -14.99
N GLU A 27 -3.41 14.12 -15.86
CA GLU A 27 -2.48 13.68 -16.91
C GLU A 27 -1.09 14.27 -16.63
N VAL A 28 -0.08 13.40 -16.55
CA VAL A 28 1.31 13.80 -16.39
C VAL A 28 2.08 13.34 -17.62
N ALA A 29 2.48 14.30 -18.46
CA ALA A 29 3.28 14.06 -19.65
C ALA A 29 4.75 14.34 -19.38
N ASN A 30 5.63 13.64 -20.08
CA ASN A 30 7.09 13.87 -20.02
C ASN A 30 7.66 13.87 -18.60
N LEU A 31 7.33 12.86 -17.80
CA LEU A 31 7.80 12.73 -16.42
C LEU A 31 9.29 13.01 -16.32
N TYR A 32 9.67 13.88 -15.36
CA TYR A 32 11.05 14.37 -15.17
C TYR A 32 11.62 15.19 -16.32
N PHE A 33 10.79 15.82 -17.13
CA PHE A 33 11.23 16.75 -18.18
C PHE A 33 12.16 17.84 -17.64
N ASN A 34 11.79 18.48 -16.52
CA ASN A 34 12.56 19.56 -15.87
C ASN A 34 13.60 19.05 -14.87
N THR A 35 13.77 17.75 -14.69
CA THR A 35 14.72 17.14 -13.76
C THR A 35 15.46 15.97 -14.43
N PRO A 36 16.33 16.26 -15.42
CA PRO A 36 16.98 15.21 -16.23
C PRO A 36 17.85 14.26 -15.38
N ALA A 37 18.40 14.73 -14.25
CA ALA A 37 19.11 13.88 -13.32
C ALA A 37 18.22 12.76 -12.75
N ARG A 38 16.96 13.06 -12.41
CA ARG A 38 16.01 12.04 -11.96
C ARG A 38 15.58 11.09 -13.08
N ARG A 39 15.46 11.60 -14.32
CA ARG A 39 15.10 10.79 -15.48
C ARG A 39 16.10 9.65 -15.73
N LYS A 40 17.39 9.88 -15.44
CA LYS A 40 18.45 8.84 -15.58
C LYS A 40 18.28 7.66 -14.62
N PHE A 41 17.52 7.81 -13.55
CA PHE A 41 17.25 6.73 -12.58
C PHE A 41 16.03 5.88 -12.93
N LEU A 42 15.24 6.25 -13.93
CA LEU A 42 14.17 5.38 -14.44
C LEU A 42 14.76 4.06 -14.91
N LYS A 43 14.10 2.99 -14.50
CA LYS A 43 14.46 1.62 -14.87
C LYS A 43 13.79 1.23 -16.19
N SER A 44 13.82 -0.05 -16.51
CA SER A 44 13.07 -0.56 -17.66
C SER A 44 11.57 -0.32 -17.46
N GLU A 45 10.84 -0.18 -18.56
CA GLU A 45 9.39 0.02 -18.57
C GLU A 45 8.64 -1.04 -17.73
N SER A 46 9.07 -2.31 -17.85
CA SER A 46 8.49 -3.41 -17.07
C SER A 46 8.73 -3.27 -15.57
N THR A 47 9.91 -2.76 -15.17
CA THR A 47 10.23 -2.50 -13.77
C THR A 47 9.41 -1.34 -13.21
N GLU A 48 9.29 -0.24 -13.96
CA GLU A 48 8.47 0.90 -13.54
C GLU A 48 6.99 0.52 -13.46
N TYR A 49 6.49 -0.27 -14.40
CA TYR A 49 5.13 -0.80 -14.33
C TYR A 49 4.93 -1.67 -13.06
N ALA A 50 5.89 -2.55 -12.74
CA ALA A 50 5.81 -3.38 -11.53
C ALA A 50 5.75 -2.52 -10.25
N HIS A 51 6.49 -1.40 -10.20
CA HIS A 51 6.39 -0.44 -9.10
C HIS A 51 5.01 0.21 -9.02
N CYS A 52 4.43 0.59 -10.16
CA CYS A 52 3.07 1.15 -10.20
C CYS A 52 2.02 0.13 -9.76
N ASP A 53 2.11 -1.13 -10.22
CA ASP A 53 1.20 -2.21 -9.80
C ASP A 53 1.30 -2.47 -8.29
N GLU A 54 2.51 -2.46 -7.73
CA GLU A 54 2.71 -2.62 -6.30
C GLU A 54 2.08 -1.47 -5.48
N VAL A 55 2.19 -0.22 -5.96
CA VAL A 55 1.51 0.91 -5.31
C VAL A 55 0.00 0.73 -5.35
N LEU A 56 -0.56 0.31 -6.50
CA LEU A 56 -1.99 0.04 -6.63
C LEU A 56 -2.44 -1.08 -5.68
N ARG A 57 -1.67 -2.18 -5.56
CA ARG A 57 -1.96 -3.29 -4.63
C ARG A 57 -2.08 -2.79 -3.19
N ARG A 58 -1.15 -1.94 -2.73
CA ARG A 58 -1.18 -1.32 -1.39
C ARG A 58 -2.41 -0.45 -1.19
N MET A 59 -2.72 0.41 -2.15
CA MET A 59 -3.92 1.25 -2.10
C MET A 59 -5.19 0.42 -2.06
N ALA A 60 -5.26 -0.63 -2.87
CA ALA A 60 -6.40 -1.52 -2.96
C ALA A 60 -6.62 -2.34 -1.67
N LEU A 61 -5.56 -2.77 -0.99
CA LEU A 61 -5.64 -3.42 0.32
C LEU A 61 -6.10 -2.45 1.42
N ALA A 62 -5.63 -1.19 1.38
CA ALA A 62 -6.03 -0.17 2.34
C ALA A 62 -7.49 0.29 2.15
N ARG A 63 -8.02 0.21 0.93
CA ARG A 63 -9.37 0.66 0.57
C ARG A 63 -10.08 -0.40 -0.30
N PRO A 64 -10.46 -1.52 0.31
CA PRO A 64 -11.15 -2.59 -0.41
C PRO A 64 -12.51 -2.16 -0.97
N ASP A 65 -13.15 -1.19 -0.32
CA ASP A 65 -14.41 -0.55 -0.72
C ASP A 65 -14.34 0.23 -2.03
N VAL A 66 -13.13 0.57 -2.50
CA VAL A 66 -12.88 1.32 -3.75
C VAL A 66 -12.53 0.37 -4.88
N ALA A 67 -13.06 0.63 -6.07
CA ALA A 67 -12.64 -0.06 -7.30
C ALA A 67 -11.35 0.56 -7.84
N PHE A 68 -10.42 -0.29 -8.28
CA PHE A 68 -9.15 0.12 -8.86
C PHE A 68 -8.92 -0.53 -10.21
N SER A 69 -8.25 0.19 -11.11
CA SER A 69 -7.75 -0.40 -12.35
C SER A 69 -6.41 0.20 -12.73
N ILE A 70 -5.56 -0.59 -13.36
CA ILE A 70 -4.32 -0.14 -13.96
C ILE A 70 -4.21 -0.68 -15.38
N GLY A 71 -3.84 0.20 -16.30
CA GLY A 71 -3.53 -0.12 -17.68
C GLY A 71 -2.07 0.20 -17.97
N HIS A 72 -1.52 -0.44 -19.00
CA HIS A 72 -0.17 -0.23 -19.50
C HIS A 72 -0.14 -0.45 -21.01
N ASN A 73 0.33 0.55 -21.76
CA ASN A 73 0.41 0.50 -23.22
C ASN A 73 -0.92 0.07 -23.88
N SER A 74 -2.00 0.79 -23.58
CA SER A 74 -3.36 0.53 -24.10
C SER A 74 -3.96 -0.83 -23.72
N SER A 75 -3.30 -1.59 -22.86
CA SER A 75 -3.79 -2.87 -22.35
C SER A 75 -4.17 -2.76 -20.89
N GLN A 76 -5.38 -3.17 -20.53
CA GLN A 76 -5.78 -3.29 -19.14
C GLN A 76 -5.08 -4.47 -18.50
N LYS A 77 -4.28 -4.23 -17.45
CA LYS A 77 -3.47 -5.25 -16.76
C LYS A 77 -4.15 -5.78 -15.50
N ARG A 78 -4.85 -4.92 -14.76
CA ARG A 78 -5.56 -5.31 -13.54
C ARG A 78 -6.86 -4.51 -13.42
N ARG A 79 -7.89 -5.17 -12.94
CA ARG A 79 -9.16 -4.55 -12.56
C ARG A 79 -9.64 -5.21 -11.27
N LEU A 80 -9.87 -4.39 -10.25
CA LEU A 80 -10.35 -4.79 -8.93
C LEU A 80 -11.68 -4.05 -8.70
N ALA A 81 -12.77 -4.77 -8.55
CA ALA A 81 -14.05 -4.19 -8.17
C ALA A 81 -14.03 -3.80 -6.68
N SER A 82 -14.96 -2.97 -6.23
CA SER A 82 -15.23 -2.80 -4.80
C SER A 82 -15.55 -4.16 -4.18
N ALA A 83 -14.99 -4.44 -3.02
CA ALA A 83 -15.09 -5.73 -2.34
C ALA A 83 -14.97 -5.55 -0.83
N ASP A 84 -15.26 -6.60 -0.07
CA ASP A 84 -14.83 -6.70 1.32
C ASP A 84 -13.31 -6.97 1.42
N PHE A 85 -12.76 -6.82 2.62
CA PHE A 85 -11.32 -6.99 2.86
C PHE A 85 -10.84 -8.41 2.51
N SER A 86 -11.59 -9.43 2.87
CA SER A 86 -11.22 -10.84 2.65
C SER A 86 -11.08 -11.16 1.16
N ARG A 87 -12.06 -10.74 0.38
CA ARG A 87 -12.03 -10.88 -1.08
C ARG A 87 -10.88 -10.09 -1.70
N ARG A 88 -10.68 -8.84 -1.25
CA ARG A 88 -9.58 -7.99 -1.74
C ARG A 88 -8.20 -8.59 -1.44
N ALA A 89 -7.98 -9.11 -0.22
CA ALA A 89 -6.74 -9.76 0.15
C ALA A 89 -6.47 -11.00 -0.73
N ARG A 90 -7.52 -11.79 -1.04
CA ARG A 90 -7.42 -12.92 -1.96
C ARG A 90 -7.04 -12.49 -3.38
N GLU A 91 -7.67 -11.44 -3.91
CA GLU A 91 -7.38 -10.90 -5.26
C GLU A 91 -5.94 -10.37 -5.39
N ILE A 92 -5.35 -9.88 -4.30
CA ILE A 92 -4.01 -9.30 -4.29
C ILE A 92 -2.91 -10.32 -4.00
N ILE A 93 -3.09 -11.17 -2.98
CA ILE A 93 -2.05 -12.10 -2.53
C ILE A 93 -2.17 -13.43 -3.27
N GLY A 94 -3.40 -13.90 -3.51
CA GLY A 94 -3.69 -15.14 -4.19
C GLY A 94 -4.51 -16.12 -3.37
N ASP A 95 -5.07 -17.10 -4.05
CA ASP A 95 -5.96 -18.09 -3.45
C ASP A 95 -5.23 -19.02 -2.48
N ASP A 96 -3.95 -19.29 -2.68
CA ASP A 96 -3.14 -20.18 -1.82
C ASP A 96 -2.89 -19.60 -0.42
N PHE A 97 -2.90 -18.28 -0.29
CA PHE A 97 -2.70 -17.60 1.00
C PHE A 97 -3.89 -17.84 1.94
N PHE A 98 -5.10 -17.74 1.43
CA PHE A 98 -6.31 -17.63 2.24
C PHE A 98 -6.56 -18.84 3.14
N PRO A 99 -6.45 -20.11 2.67
CA PRO A 99 -6.62 -21.29 3.53
C PRO A 99 -5.56 -21.39 4.62
N GLN A 100 -4.42 -20.76 4.41
CA GLN A 100 -3.26 -20.75 5.31
C GLN A 100 -3.19 -19.49 6.17
N ALA A 101 -4.14 -18.56 6.07
CA ALA A 101 -4.18 -17.35 6.88
C ALA A 101 -5.18 -17.45 8.02
N ARG A 102 -4.94 -16.66 9.07
CA ARG A 102 -5.87 -16.47 10.20
C ARG A 102 -6.17 -14.99 10.31
N ALA A 103 -7.43 -14.69 10.57
CA ALA A 103 -7.84 -13.34 10.92
C ALA A 103 -7.34 -13.00 12.33
N LEU A 104 -6.88 -11.77 12.48
CA LEU A 104 -6.49 -11.15 13.73
C LEU A 104 -7.37 -9.93 13.96
N ASP A 105 -7.79 -9.74 15.20
CA ASP A 105 -8.44 -8.51 15.68
C ASP A 105 -8.23 -8.41 17.20
N GLU A 106 -7.10 -7.83 17.56
CA GLU A 106 -6.63 -7.75 18.94
C GLU A 106 -6.47 -6.30 19.36
N SER A 107 -6.76 -6.00 20.61
CA SER A 107 -6.64 -4.66 21.19
C SER A 107 -5.81 -4.68 22.47
N ALA A 108 -4.89 -3.72 22.58
CA ALA A 108 -4.07 -3.51 23.76
C ALA A 108 -4.06 -2.02 24.10
N GLY A 109 -4.84 -1.62 25.11
CA GLY A 109 -5.03 -0.21 25.45
C GLY A 109 -5.67 0.56 24.30
N THR A 110 -4.95 1.55 23.75
CA THR A 110 -5.39 2.37 22.62
C THR A 110 -4.93 1.84 21.27
N LEU A 111 -4.25 0.70 21.25
CA LEU A 111 -3.77 0.05 20.03
C LEU A 111 -4.76 -1.03 19.60
N ARG A 112 -5.02 -1.12 18.30
CA ARG A 112 -5.74 -2.23 17.69
C ARG A 112 -4.95 -2.77 16.52
N LEU A 113 -4.67 -4.07 16.54
CA LEU A 113 -4.03 -4.79 15.46
C LEU A 113 -5.06 -5.72 14.80
N SER A 114 -5.33 -5.52 13.52
CA SER A 114 -6.26 -6.34 12.77
C SER A 114 -5.68 -6.79 11.44
N GLY A 115 -6.32 -7.75 10.78
CA GLY A 115 -5.93 -8.19 9.45
C GLY A 115 -5.82 -9.70 9.28
N LEU A 116 -4.91 -10.13 8.42
CA LEU A 116 -4.65 -11.54 8.10
C LEU A 116 -3.17 -11.86 8.28
N ALA A 117 -2.87 -12.94 8.96
CA ALA A 117 -1.52 -13.46 9.14
C ALA A 117 -1.44 -14.91 8.71
N ALA A 118 -0.45 -15.26 7.89
CA ALA A 118 -0.27 -16.62 7.42
C ALA A 118 0.22 -17.55 8.53
N LEU A 119 -0.21 -18.78 8.49
CA LEU A 119 0.37 -19.87 9.27
C LEU A 119 1.82 -20.12 8.79
N PRO A 120 2.69 -20.68 9.64
CA PRO A 120 4.09 -20.93 9.31
C PRO A 120 4.30 -21.78 8.06
N ALA A 121 3.38 -22.69 7.77
CA ALA A 121 3.40 -23.51 6.55
C ALA A 121 3.38 -22.68 5.26
N TYR A 122 2.73 -21.51 5.30
CA TYR A 122 2.71 -20.55 4.20
C TYR A 122 3.75 -19.46 4.44
N SER A 123 5.01 -19.74 4.17
CA SER A 123 6.10 -18.78 4.29
C SER A 123 6.79 -18.59 2.93
N ARG A 124 7.40 -17.44 2.71
CA ARG A 124 8.00 -17.03 1.43
C ARG A 124 9.52 -16.87 1.56
N ALA A 125 10.22 -16.99 0.43
CA ALA A 125 11.64 -16.64 0.35
C ALA A 125 11.85 -15.11 0.33
N GLY A 126 10.89 -14.36 -0.23
CA GLY A 126 10.89 -12.89 -0.29
C GLY A 126 9.94 -12.25 0.73
N ARG A 127 9.92 -10.92 0.72
CA ARG A 127 9.04 -10.09 1.56
C ARG A 127 7.92 -9.44 0.78
N ASP A 128 7.59 -9.97 -0.39
CA ASP A 128 6.67 -9.34 -1.34
C ASP A 128 5.20 -9.44 -0.89
N GLU A 129 4.92 -10.34 0.06
CA GLU A 129 3.59 -10.54 0.65
C GLU A 129 3.53 -10.01 2.11
N GLN A 130 4.28 -8.97 2.42
CA GLN A 130 4.29 -8.30 3.71
C GLN A 130 3.69 -6.91 3.59
N TYR A 131 2.41 -6.78 3.94
CA TYR A 131 1.69 -5.52 3.91
C TYR A 131 1.36 -5.09 5.34
N PHE A 132 1.95 -3.99 5.77
CA PHE A 132 1.68 -3.38 7.07
C PHE A 132 1.14 -1.96 6.87
N PHE A 133 0.04 -1.67 7.55
CA PHE A 133 -0.62 -0.36 7.49
C PHE A 133 -0.71 0.24 8.88
N VAL A 134 -0.40 1.53 9.02
CA VAL A 134 -0.58 2.31 10.23
C VAL A 134 -1.61 3.40 9.93
N ASN A 135 -2.73 3.39 10.64
CA ASN A 135 -3.86 4.29 10.40
C ASN A 135 -4.24 4.38 8.91
N GLY A 136 -4.31 3.23 8.22
CA GLY A 136 -4.63 3.11 6.80
C GLY A 136 -3.50 3.44 5.82
N ARG A 137 -2.32 3.85 6.31
CA ARG A 137 -1.14 4.15 5.49
C ARG A 137 -0.20 2.94 5.42
N PHE A 138 0.15 2.52 4.22
CA PHE A 138 1.18 1.51 4.03
C PHE A 138 2.55 1.99 4.55
N VAL A 139 3.21 1.14 5.33
CA VAL A 139 4.54 1.42 5.89
C VAL A 139 5.50 0.24 5.70
N ARG A 140 6.78 0.56 5.59
CA ARG A 140 7.91 -0.38 5.63
C ARG A 140 8.83 0.03 6.77
N ASP A 141 8.31 -0.05 7.98
CA ASP A 141 9.03 0.35 9.18
C ASP A 141 9.85 -0.81 9.74
N LYS A 142 11.04 -0.50 10.27
CA LYS A 142 11.97 -1.51 10.81
C LYS A 142 11.47 -2.09 12.12
N LEU A 143 10.87 -1.27 12.99
CA LEU A 143 10.32 -1.71 14.27
C LEU A 143 9.19 -2.71 14.05
N LEU A 144 8.21 -2.34 13.21
CA LEU A 144 7.07 -3.20 12.88
C LEU A 144 7.49 -4.49 12.18
N SER A 145 8.43 -4.38 11.23
CA SER A 145 8.98 -5.57 10.55
C SER A 145 9.72 -6.49 11.50
N HIS A 146 10.40 -5.94 12.51
CA HIS A 146 11.09 -6.69 13.53
C HIS A 146 10.09 -7.34 14.50
N ALA A 147 9.10 -6.61 15.00
CA ALA A 147 8.04 -7.13 15.86
C ALA A 147 7.27 -8.27 15.18
N ALA A 148 6.84 -8.03 13.93
CA ALA A 148 6.20 -9.08 13.15
C ALA A 148 7.11 -10.33 13.01
N ARG A 149 8.39 -10.16 12.71
CA ARG A 149 9.32 -11.27 12.58
C ARG A 149 9.52 -12.04 13.88
N GLN A 150 9.57 -11.34 15.01
CA GLN A 150 9.69 -11.95 16.35
C GLN A 150 8.50 -12.87 16.66
N ALA A 151 7.28 -12.48 16.27
CA ALA A 151 6.09 -13.30 16.47
C ALA A 151 6.15 -14.68 15.76
N TRP A 152 7.01 -14.83 14.74
CA TRP A 152 7.27 -16.11 14.06
C TRP A 152 8.65 -16.71 14.34
N ALA A 153 9.46 -16.09 15.22
CA ALA A 153 10.87 -16.45 15.38
C ALA A 153 11.10 -17.92 15.78
N ASP A 154 10.25 -18.43 16.64
CA ASP A 154 10.36 -19.81 17.15
C ASP A 154 9.81 -20.87 16.18
N ILE A 155 9.13 -20.44 15.13
CA ILE A 155 8.37 -21.33 14.24
C ILE A 155 8.92 -21.33 12.81
N LEU A 156 9.44 -20.18 12.34
CA LEU A 156 10.03 -20.04 11.01
C LEU A 156 11.54 -20.25 11.06
N HIS A 157 11.98 -21.32 10.42
CA HIS A 157 13.41 -21.64 10.32
C HIS A 157 14.02 -21.12 9.02
N GLY A 158 15.29 -20.71 9.07
CA GLY A 158 16.06 -20.27 7.92
C GLY A 158 15.69 -18.88 7.39
N ALA A 159 15.87 -18.68 6.08
CA ALA A 159 15.64 -17.42 5.38
C ALA A 159 14.19 -17.25 4.90
N ARG A 160 13.23 -17.80 5.64
CA ARG A 160 11.81 -17.67 5.26
C ARG A 160 11.15 -16.51 5.98
N HIS A 161 10.17 -15.92 5.31
CA HIS A 161 9.45 -14.75 5.76
C HIS A 161 7.94 -15.04 5.89
N PRO A 162 7.27 -14.55 6.94
CA PRO A 162 5.82 -14.67 7.05
C PRO A 162 5.15 -13.79 6.00
N ALA A 163 3.99 -14.21 5.52
CA ALA A 163 3.10 -13.39 4.70
C ALA A 163 1.97 -12.82 5.56
N TYR A 164 1.63 -11.56 5.38
CA TYR A 164 0.58 -10.92 6.16
C TYR A 164 0.03 -9.65 5.49
N VAL A 165 -1.19 -9.31 5.87
CA VAL A 165 -1.80 -7.99 5.68
C VAL A 165 -2.29 -7.51 7.04
N LEU A 166 -1.55 -6.61 7.66
CA LEU A 166 -1.80 -6.14 9.02
C LEU A 166 -2.11 -4.64 9.05
N PHE A 167 -3.07 -4.28 9.87
CA PHE A 167 -3.48 -2.90 10.13
C PHE A 167 -3.29 -2.61 11.62
N LEU A 168 -2.47 -1.62 11.93
CA LEU A 168 -2.30 -1.07 13.25
C LEU A 168 -3.03 0.27 13.32
N GLU A 169 -4.00 0.35 14.18
CA GLU A 169 -4.72 1.58 14.52
C GLU A 169 -4.27 2.09 15.88
N LEU A 170 -3.93 3.37 15.95
CA LEU A 170 -3.52 4.03 17.18
C LEU A 170 -3.86 5.53 17.10
N ASP A 171 -3.79 6.22 18.27
CA ASP A 171 -3.93 7.66 18.29
C ASP A 171 -2.94 8.33 17.34
N PRO A 172 -3.40 9.13 16.37
CA PRO A 172 -2.53 9.86 15.45
C PRO A 172 -1.46 10.71 16.15
N ALA A 173 -1.72 11.21 17.37
CA ALA A 173 -0.75 11.92 18.18
C ALA A 173 0.42 11.03 18.65
N GLY A 174 0.26 9.70 18.62
CA GLY A 174 1.27 8.70 19.00
C GLY A 174 2.25 8.35 17.88
N VAL A 175 2.03 8.82 16.64
CA VAL A 175 2.84 8.47 15.48
C VAL A 175 3.18 9.68 14.61
N ASP A 176 4.46 9.85 14.28
CA ASP A 176 4.91 10.82 13.30
C ASP A 176 5.17 10.11 11.96
N VAL A 177 4.49 10.58 10.91
CA VAL A 177 4.59 10.04 9.55
C VAL A 177 5.51 10.87 8.64
N ASN A 178 6.01 12.01 9.13
CA ASN A 178 6.89 12.90 8.36
C ASN A 178 8.38 12.59 8.61
N VAL A 179 8.76 11.33 8.51
CA VAL A 179 10.11 10.85 8.77
C VAL A 179 10.91 10.63 7.48
N HIS A 180 10.25 10.19 6.42
CA HIS A 180 10.88 9.84 5.15
C HIS A 180 10.12 10.49 3.97
N PRO A 181 10.82 10.95 2.91
CA PRO A 181 10.15 11.58 1.75
C PRO A 181 9.06 10.74 1.11
N ALA A 182 9.24 9.42 1.01
CA ALA A 182 8.22 8.49 0.51
C ALA A 182 7.14 8.17 1.55
N LYS A 183 7.29 8.66 2.81
CA LYS A 183 6.37 8.44 3.93
C LYS A 183 6.05 6.96 4.18
N THR A 184 7.02 6.09 3.91
CA THR A 184 6.93 4.64 4.16
C THR A 184 7.49 4.24 5.52
N GLU A 185 8.19 5.14 6.21
CA GLU A 185 8.68 4.96 7.57
C GLU A 185 7.90 5.88 8.51
N VAL A 186 7.70 5.43 9.73
CA VAL A 186 7.00 6.18 10.79
C VAL A 186 7.84 6.18 12.05
N ARG A 187 7.61 7.13 12.95
CA ARG A 187 8.22 7.17 14.26
C ARG A 187 7.14 7.12 15.32
N PHE A 188 7.16 6.10 16.15
CA PHE A 188 6.26 5.95 17.28
C PHE A 188 6.81 6.68 18.51
N ARG A 189 5.92 7.33 19.27
CA ARG A 189 6.30 7.91 20.58
C ARG A 189 6.62 6.84 21.60
N ASP A 190 5.83 5.77 21.63
CA ASP A 190 6.08 4.58 22.47
C ASP A 190 6.46 3.38 21.60
N ALA A 191 7.73 3.34 21.19
CA ALA A 191 8.26 2.24 20.41
C ALA A 191 8.28 0.90 21.18
N GLN A 192 8.39 0.93 22.52
CA GLN A 192 8.38 -0.28 23.34
C GLN A 192 6.98 -0.88 23.44
N GLY A 193 5.96 -0.06 23.60
CA GLY A 193 4.56 -0.51 23.59
C GLY A 193 4.13 -1.11 22.26
N ILE A 194 4.65 -0.59 21.16
CA ILE A 194 4.38 -1.13 19.81
C ILE A 194 5.08 -2.48 19.57
N HIS A 195 6.24 -2.70 20.20
CA HIS A 195 7.04 -3.92 19.98
C HIS A 195 6.54 -5.12 20.79
N ARG A 196 5.86 -4.90 21.92
CA ARG A 196 5.34 -5.95 22.81
C ARG A 196 4.05 -6.58 22.29
#